data_b0b1c6111641889bf4158905f212d1b2
#
_entry.id   b0b1c6111641889bf4158905f212d1b2
#
_cell.length_a   1.000
_cell.length_b   1.000
_cell.length_c   1.000
_cell.angle_alpha   90.00
_cell.angle_beta   90.00
_cell.angle_gamma   90.00
#
_symmetry.space_group_name_H-M   'P 1'
#
loop_
_entity.id
_entity.type
_entity.pdbx_description
1 polymer ?
#
loop_
_entity_poly.entity_id
_entity_poly.type
_entity_poly.pdbx_seq_one_letter_code
_entity_poly.pdbx_strand_id
1 'polypeptide(L)'
;MLARLGHLSLLAWPLGVRSEPSLRQWLASPGAVLLLRHAQTVSGLGDPEHFRLGDCTTQRNLSQEGRADARAWGAWLTELGLRPTAVRSSQWCRCLDTARLMFPDQTIQPWVALNSYFQGHGDRAAQLRMARMEAARLARESPGFEVWVTHQVVITDLTGQYTAMGEAIAARASGAQTFAVLGRSSGPR
;
A
#
# COMPACT_ATOMS: atom_id res chain seq x y z
N MET A 1 -53.75 -3.22 -52.49
CA MET A 1 -53.19 -2.49 -51.35
C MET A 1 -52.27 -3.43 -50.56
N LEU A 2 -50.96 -3.29 -50.74
CA LEU A 2 -49.96 -4.12 -50.05
C LEU A 2 -49.27 -3.24 -49.03
N ALA A 3 -49.47 -3.55 -47.73
CA ALA A 3 -48.83 -2.87 -46.64
C ALA A 3 -47.39 -3.36 -46.49
N ARG A 4 -46.41 -2.46 -46.55
CA ARG A 4 -45.00 -2.72 -46.26
C ARG A 4 -44.78 -2.62 -44.74
N LEU A 5 -44.43 -3.73 -44.11
CA LEU A 5 -43.95 -3.77 -42.73
C LEU A 5 -42.45 -3.33 -42.73
N GLY A 6 -42.20 -2.19 -42.11
CA GLY A 6 -40.87 -1.69 -41.88
C GLY A 6 -40.22 -2.43 -40.69
N HIS A 7 -39.08 -3.06 -40.92
CA HIS A 7 -38.25 -3.66 -39.88
C HIS A 7 -37.46 -2.56 -39.16
N LEU A 8 -37.78 -2.28 -37.91
CA LEU A 8 -36.93 -1.47 -37.02
C LEU A 8 -35.79 -2.35 -36.51
N SER A 9 -34.57 -2.15 -37.06
CA SER A 9 -33.37 -2.75 -36.50
C SER A 9 -32.92 -1.94 -35.26
N LEU A 10 -33.12 -2.50 -34.08
CA LEU A 10 -32.54 -1.99 -32.84
C LEU A 10 -31.02 -2.27 -32.87
N LEU A 11 -30.23 -1.25 -33.11
CA LEU A 11 -28.79 -1.29 -32.92
C LEU A 11 -28.51 -1.36 -31.40
N ALA A 12 -28.21 -2.57 -30.92
CA ALA A 12 -27.69 -2.77 -29.57
C ALA A 12 -26.26 -2.24 -29.49
N TRP A 13 -26.06 -1.11 -28.80
CA TRP A 13 -24.72 -0.64 -28.46
C TRP A 13 -24.10 -1.64 -27.48
N PRO A 14 -22.85 -2.10 -27.72
CA PRO A 14 -22.17 -2.95 -26.75
C PRO A 14 -21.94 -2.10 -25.48
N LEU A 15 -22.51 -2.55 -24.37
CA LEU A 15 -22.15 -2.07 -23.05
C LEU A 15 -20.67 -2.41 -22.83
N GLY A 16 -19.80 -1.42 -23.02
CA GLY A 16 -18.38 -1.58 -22.77
C GLY A 16 -18.19 -1.99 -21.29
N VAL A 17 -17.73 -3.20 -21.07
CA VAL A 17 -17.30 -3.67 -19.75
C VAL A 17 -16.15 -2.75 -19.34
N ARG A 18 -16.41 -1.80 -18.42
CA ARG A 18 -15.35 -1.02 -17.77
C ARG A 18 -14.58 -2.01 -16.92
N SER A 19 -13.38 -2.39 -17.36
CA SER A 19 -12.45 -3.12 -16.50
C SER A 19 -12.12 -2.25 -15.29
N GLU A 20 -12.19 -2.83 -14.09
CA GLU A 20 -11.75 -2.15 -12.87
C GLU A 20 -10.31 -1.65 -13.06
N PRO A 21 -9.98 -0.44 -12.56
CA PRO A 21 -8.63 0.10 -12.66
C PRO A 21 -7.62 -0.85 -12.04
N SER A 22 -6.51 -1.09 -12.73
CA SER A 22 -5.43 -1.97 -12.26
C SER A 22 -4.46 -1.24 -11.33
N LEU A 23 -3.65 -2.00 -10.57
CA LEU A 23 -2.58 -1.45 -9.73
C LEU A 23 -1.66 -0.49 -10.53
N ARG A 24 -1.36 -0.83 -11.79
CA ARG A 24 -0.59 0.03 -12.69
C ARG A 24 -1.25 1.39 -12.91
N GLN A 25 -2.56 1.41 -13.13
CA GLN A 25 -3.31 2.65 -13.33
C GLN A 25 -3.35 3.51 -12.06
N TRP A 26 -3.51 2.89 -10.88
CA TRP A 26 -3.49 3.61 -9.62
C TRP A 26 -2.13 4.27 -9.35
N LEU A 27 -1.05 3.53 -9.57
CA LEU A 27 0.32 3.99 -9.30
C LEU A 27 0.88 4.90 -10.41
N ALA A 28 0.22 4.99 -11.56
CA ALA A 28 0.53 5.98 -12.59
C ALA A 28 0.11 7.41 -12.19
N SER A 29 -0.70 7.58 -11.13
CA SER A 29 -1.08 8.90 -10.62
C SER A 29 0.13 9.57 -9.97
N PRO A 30 0.54 10.79 -10.40
CA PRO A 30 1.65 11.50 -9.79
C PRO A 30 1.48 11.65 -8.28
N GLY A 31 2.54 11.34 -7.52
CA GLY A 31 2.53 11.40 -6.06
C GLY A 31 1.68 10.33 -5.37
N ALA A 32 1.34 9.24 -6.08
CA ALA A 32 0.71 8.09 -5.46
C ALA A 32 1.62 7.43 -4.43
N VAL A 33 1.02 6.85 -3.40
CA VAL A 33 1.69 6.05 -2.37
C VAL A 33 1.01 4.69 -2.30
N LEU A 34 1.81 3.63 -2.37
CA LEU A 34 1.37 2.27 -2.07
C LEU A 34 1.62 2.01 -0.58
N LEU A 35 0.57 2.16 0.21
CA LEU A 35 0.57 1.86 1.64
C LEU A 35 0.42 0.35 1.84
N LEU A 36 1.49 -0.35 2.15
CA LEU A 36 1.50 -1.80 2.36
C LEU A 36 1.56 -2.11 3.86
N ARG A 37 0.60 -2.88 4.36
CA ARG A 37 0.78 -3.51 5.67
C ARG A 37 1.84 -4.60 5.55
N HIS A 38 2.78 -4.64 6.52
CA HIS A 38 3.81 -5.66 6.57
C HIS A 38 3.24 -7.06 6.26
N ALA A 39 4.04 -7.93 5.69
CA ALA A 39 3.67 -9.30 5.35
C ALA A 39 3.33 -10.14 6.60
N GLN A 40 2.86 -11.37 6.38
CA GLN A 40 2.43 -12.29 7.43
C GLN A 40 3.51 -12.49 8.49
N THR A 41 3.12 -12.41 9.76
CA THR A 41 4.01 -12.66 10.91
C THR A 41 3.74 -14.02 11.54
N VAL A 42 4.65 -14.49 12.38
CA VAL A 42 4.34 -15.59 13.31
C VAL A 42 3.11 -15.25 14.15
N SER A 43 2.42 -16.28 14.66
CA SER A 43 1.20 -16.12 15.45
C SER A 43 1.40 -15.19 16.64
N GLY A 44 0.33 -14.50 17.03
CA GLY A 44 0.32 -13.59 18.18
C GLY A 44 -0.26 -12.21 17.85
N LEU A 45 -0.57 -11.46 18.87
CA LEU A 45 -1.07 -10.09 18.81
C LEU A 45 -0.05 -9.15 19.47
N GLY A 46 0.30 -8.06 18.78
CA GLY A 46 1.30 -7.11 19.26
C GLY A 46 2.74 -7.65 19.24
N ASP A 47 3.61 -6.98 19.93
CA ASP A 47 4.99 -7.40 20.19
C ASP A 47 5.12 -7.86 21.65
N PRO A 48 6.16 -8.63 22.02
CA PRO A 48 6.43 -8.93 23.43
C PRO A 48 6.54 -7.66 24.26
N GLU A 49 6.20 -7.73 25.55
CA GLU A 49 6.14 -6.56 26.47
C GLU A 49 7.45 -5.75 26.50
N HIS A 50 8.59 -6.43 26.40
CA HIS A 50 9.92 -5.82 26.46
C HIS A 50 10.62 -5.70 25.12
N PHE A 51 9.84 -5.61 24.00
CA PHE A 51 10.43 -5.43 22.69
C PHE A 51 11.27 -4.14 22.61
N ARG A 52 12.29 -4.17 21.76
CA ARG A 52 13.14 -3.01 21.48
C ARG A 52 13.20 -2.78 19.96
N LEU A 53 13.03 -1.53 19.54
CA LEU A 53 13.36 -1.14 18.17
C LEU A 53 14.86 -1.36 17.93
N GLY A 54 15.21 -1.90 16.77
CA GLY A 54 16.59 -2.23 16.42
C GLY A 54 17.07 -3.60 16.88
N ASP A 55 16.33 -4.27 17.78
CA ASP A 55 16.62 -5.64 18.21
C ASP A 55 15.50 -6.60 17.77
N CYS A 56 15.67 -7.20 16.60
CA CYS A 56 14.66 -8.07 16.00
C CYS A 56 14.39 -9.34 16.81
N THR A 57 15.30 -9.77 17.67
CA THR A 57 15.11 -10.96 18.52
C THR A 57 14.02 -10.74 19.57
N THR A 58 13.71 -9.50 19.89
CA THR A 58 12.70 -9.10 20.85
C THR A 58 11.33 -8.76 20.22
N GLN A 59 11.22 -8.85 18.89
CA GLN A 59 10.03 -8.45 18.15
C GLN A 59 9.30 -9.63 17.53
N ARG A 60 8.00 -9.45 17.27
CA ARG A 60 7.22 -10.38 16.46
C ARG A 60 7.59 -10.22 14.99
N ASN A 61 8.29 -11.20 14.43
CA ASN A 61 8.87 -11.17 13.09
C ASN A 61 7.99 -11.85 12.04
N LEU A 62 8.38 -11.75 10.76
CA LEU A 62 7.72 -12.41 9.66
C LEU A 62 7.76 -13.93 9.82
N SER A 63 6.67 -14.58 9.44
CA SER A 63 6.64 -16.04 9.22
C SER A 63 7.39 -16.40 7.93
N GLN A 64 7.56 -17.70 7.68
CA GLN A 64 8.15 -18.18 6.43
C GLN A 64 7.26 -17.79 5.23
N GLU A 65 5.95 -17.95 5.37
CA GLU A 65 4.94 -17.56 4.38
C GLU A 65 5.03 -16.05 4.10
N GLY A 66 5.08 -15.23 5.15
CA GLY A 66 5.19 -13.77 4.97
C GLY A 66 6.47 -13.34 4.26
N ARG A 67 7.58 -14.05 4.47
CA ARG A 67 8.81 -13.81 3.69
C ARG A 67 8.66 -14.18 2.23
N ALA A 68 7.92 -15.27 1.91
CA ALA A 68 7.61 -15.67 0.54
C ALA A 68 6.68 -14.65 -0.12
N ASP A 69 5.62 -14.23 0.56
CA ASP A 69 4.66 -13.22 0.08
C ASP A 69 5.34 -11.90 -0.22
N ALA A 70 6.26 -11.44 0.64
CA ALA A 70 7.01 -10.22 0.40
C ALA A 70 7.85 -10.29 -0.88
N ARG A 71 8.54 -11.42 -1.13
CA ARG A 71 9.28 -11.62 -2.39
C ARG A 71 8.36 -11.65 -3.60
N ALA A 72 7.22 -12.34 -3.49
CA ALA A 72 6.22 -12.41 -4.55
C ALA A 72 5.69 -11.01 -4.92
N TRP A 73 5.44 -10.15 -3.93
CA TRP A 73 5.09 -8.75 -4.16
C TRP A 73 6.14 -8.00 -5.00
N GLY A 74 7.42 -8.13 -4.65
CA GLY A 74 8.52 -7.49 -5.38
C GLY A 74 8.63 -7.98 -6.81
N ALA A 75 8.57 -9.31 -7.02
CA ALA A 75 8.58 -9.92 -8.35
C ALA A 75 7.40 -9.40 -9.21
N TRP A 76 6.19 -9.40 -8.65
CA TRP A 76 5.01 -8.93 -9.36
C TRP A 76 5.08 -7.45 -9.74
N LEU A 77 5.55 -6.56 -8.86
CA LEU A 77 5.76 -5.15 -9.21
C LEU A 77 6.78 -5.00 -10.35
N THR A 78 7.83 -5.82 -10.35
CA THR A 78 8.84 -5.84 -11.41
C THR A 78 8.26 -6.31 -12.74
N GLU A 79 7.46 -7.39 -12.75
CA GLU A 79 6.74 -7.89 -13.93
C GLU A 79 5.77 -6.84 -14.50
N LEU A 80 5.12 -6.08 -13.62
CA LEU A 80 4.30 -4.95 -14.02
C LEU A 80 5.12 -3.73 -14.49
N GLY A 81 6.45 -3.76 -14.44
CA GLY A 81 7.29 -2.62 -14.77
C GLY A 81 7.13 -1.43 -13.81
N LEU A 82 6.67 -1.70 -12.58
CA LEU A 82 6.42 -0.69 -11.55
C LEU A 82 7.65 -0.55 -10.66
N ARG A 83 8.35 0.58 -10.76
CA ARG A 83 9.50 0.92 -9.92
C ARG A 83 9.16 2.13 -9.07
N PRO A 84 9.14 1.99 -7.72
CA PRO A 84 8.92 3.14 -6.85
C PRO A 84 10.12 4.09 -6.87
N THR A 85 9.86 5.39 -6.72
CA THR A 85 10.89 6.42 -6.59
C THR A 85 11.62 6.35 -5.25
N ALA A 86 10.95 5.87 -4.20
CA ALA A 86 11.52 5.57 -2.90
C ALA A 86 10.72 4.47 -2.19
N VAL A 87 11.39 3.75 -1.30
CA VAL A 87 10.77 2.77 -0.40
C VAL A 87 11.03 3.20 1.04
N ARG A 88 9.95 3.58 1.74
CA ARG A 88 10.00 3.93 3.17
C ARG A 88 9.40 2.81 4.00
N SER A 89 9.90 2.61 5.19
CA SER A 89 9.42 1.56 6.10
C SER A 89 9.33 2.05 7.53
N SER A 90 8.33 1.56 8.24
CA SER A 90 8.37 1.55 9.69
C SER A 90 9.68 0.93 10.19
N GLN A 91 10.16 1.38 11.34
CA GLN A 91 11.39 0.89 11.97
C GLN A 91 11.23 -0.50 12.62
N TRP A 92 10.02 -1.07 12.67
CA TRP A 92 9.79 -2.44 13.11
C TRP A 92 10.41 -3.45 12.15
N CYS A 93 11.05 -4.49 12.70
CA CYS A 93 11.78 -5.49 11.90
C CYS A 93 10.89 -6.16 10.85
N ARG A 94 9.65 -6.50 11.16
CA ARG A 94 8.70 -7.08 10.19
C ARG A 94 8.41 -6.17 8.99
N CYS A 95 8.41 -4.83 9.20
CA CYS A 95 8.23 -3.89 8.10
C CYS A 95 9.51 -3.74 7.28
N LEU A 96 10.66 -3.59 7.94
CA LEU A 96 11.97 -3.52 7.28
C LEU A 96 12.25 -4.77 6.47
N ASP A 97 11.97 -5.96 7.03
CA ASP A 97 12.14 -7.24 6.33
C ASP A 97 11.19 -7.36 5.13
N THR A 98 9.93 -6.96 5.29
CA THR A 98 8.99 -6.91 4.16
C THR A 98 9.55 -6.05 3.04
N ALA A 99 9.97 -4.81 3.35
CA ALA A 99 10.50 -3.87 2.36
C ALA A 99 11.77 -4.39 1.67
N ARG A 100 12.72 -4.94 2.43
CA ARG A 100 13.98 -5.50 1.90
C ARG A 100 13.75 -6.72 0.99
N LEU A 101 12.81 -7.58 1.35
CA LEU A 101 12.46 -8.75 0.55
C LEU A 101 11.73 -8.38 -0.75
N MET A 102 10.93 -7.32 -0.73
CA MET A 102 10.29 -6.77 -1.93
C MET A 102 11.28 -6.07 -2.86
N PHE A 103 12.25 -5.35 -2.30
CA PHE A 103 13.15 -4.46 -3.05
C PHE A 103 14.62 -4.68 -2.64
N PRO A 104 15.21 -5.85 -2.96
CA PRO A 104 16.56 -6.19 -2.52
C PRO A 104 17.63 -5.22 -3.04
N ASP A 105 17.39 -4.60 -4.20
CA ASP A 105 18.33 -3.70 -4.88
C ASP A 105 18.07 -2.22 -4.59
N GLN A 106 17.15 -1.89 -3.66
CA GLN A 106 16.84 -0.51 -3.31
C GLN A 106 17.21 -0.19 -1.86
N THR A 107 17.57 1.06 -1.63
CA THR A 107 17.77 1.59 -0.26
C THR A 107 16.42 1.73 0.43
N ILE A 108 16.22 0.98 1.51
CA ILE A 108 15.04 1.12 2.36
C ILE A 108 15.29 2.26 3.37
N GLN A 109 14.38 3.21 3.41
CA GLN A 109 14.43 4.37 4.31
C GLN A 109 13.57 4.12 5.56
N PRO A 110 14.17 3.79 6.73
CA PRO A 110 13.42 3.69 7.98
C PRO A 110 12.84 5.06 8.34
N TRP A 111 11.54 5.10 8.67
CA TRP A 111 10.87 6.36 8.93
C TRP A 111 9.86 6.25 10.07
N VAL A 112 10.06 7.06 11.12
CA VAL A 112 9.25 7.05 12.33
C VAL A 112 7.77 7.32 12.07
N ALA A 113 7.44 8.11 11.05
CA ALA A 113 6.04 8.41 10.68
C ALA A 113 5.21 7.17 10.34
N LEU A 114 5.87 6.07 9.95
CA LEU A 114 5.24 4.79 9.61
C LEU A 114 5.21 3.79 10.77
N ASN A 115 5.73 4.15 11.94
CA ASN A 115 5.79 3.29 13.10
C ASN A 115 4.39 2.99 13.66
N SER A 116 4.22 1.79 14.23
CA SER A 116 3.00 1.46 14.96
C SER A 116 2.88 2.29 16.23
N TYR A 117 1.69 2.79 16.48
CA TYR A 117 1.30 3.35 17.78
C TYR A 117 0.26 2.46 18.47
N PHE A 118 0.08 1.24 18.01
CA PHE A 118 -0.74 0.23 18.68
C PHE A 118 -0.20 -0.01 20.10
N GLN A 119 -1.08 -0.16 21.07
CA GLN A 119 -0.75 -0.29 22.51
C GLN A 119 -0.03 0.94 23.10
N GLY A 120 -0.25 2.13 22.54
CA GLY A 120 0.28 3.38 23.11
C GLY A 120 1.74 3.69 22.77
N HIS A 121 2.32 3.02 21.77
CA HIS A 121 3.66 3.34 21.30
C HIS A 121 3.71 4.62 20.46
N GLY A 122 4.77 5.42 20.65
CA GLY A 122 5.05 6.59 19.83
C GLY A 122 4.04 7.76 20.00
N ASP A 123 4.12 8.73 19.11
CA ASP A 123 3.22 9.89 19.02
C ASP A 123 2.38 9.81 17.76
N ARG A 124 1.17 9.25 17.87
CA ARG A 124 0.21 9.09 16.77
C ARG A 124 -0.03 10.40 16.01
N ALA A 125 -0.21 11.50 16.72
CA ALA A 125 -0.56 12.77 16.10
C ALA A 125 0.61 13.34 15.29
N ALA A 126 1.83 13.30 15.84
CA ALA A 126 3.03 13.75 15.15
C ALA A 126 3.35 12.85 13.93
N GLN A 127 3.24 11.52 14.09
CA GLN A 127 3.49 10.55 13.01
C GLN A 127 2.55 10.76 11.84
N LEU A 128 1.24 10.86 12.10
CA LEU A 128 0.24 11.11 11.06
C LEU A 128 0.44 12.46 10.37
N ARG A 129 0.81 13.50 11.12
CA ARG A 129 1.14 14.82 10.56
C ARG A 129 2.30 14.72 9.58
N MET A 130 3.41 14.05 9.97
CA MET A 130 4.57 13.85 9.10
C MET A 130 4.21 13.08 7.83
N ALA A 131 3.45 11.98 7.95
CA ALA A 131 3.03 11.18 6.81
C ALA A 131 2.15 11.98 5.83
N ARG A 132 1.21 12.78 6.34
CA ARG A 132 0.33 13.64 5.52
C ARG A 132 1.09 14.76 4.83
N MET A 133 2.02 15.39 5.52
CA MET A 133 2.87 16.44 4.93
C MET A 133 3.71 15.89 3.77
N GLU A 134 4.31 14.72 3.94
CA GLU A 134 5.10 14.08 2.90
C GLU A 134 4.22 13.66 1.70
N ALA A 135 3.07 13.04 1.93
CA ALA A 135 2.15 12.72 0.85
C ALA A 135 1.67 13.96 0.09
N ALA A 136 1.42 15.06 0.79
CA ALA A 136 1.06 16.33 0.15
C ALA A 136 2.23 16.92 -0.68
N ARG A 137 3.48 16.75 -0.22
CA ARG A 137 4.67 17.11 -0.99
C ARG A 137 4.78 16.25 -2.26
N LEU A 138 4.67 14.93 -2.13
CA LEU A 138 4.71 14.00 -3.25
C LEU A 138 3.64 14.31 -4.30
N ALA A 139 2.42 14.62 -3.89
CA ALA A 139 1.33 14.96 -4.81
C ALA A 139 1.61 16.21 -5.67
N ARG A 140 2.50 17.11 -5.23
CA ARG A 140 2.89 18.31 -5.97
C ARG A 140 4.17 18.13 -6.79
N GLU A 141 5.10 17.31 -6.31
CA GLU A 141 6.50 17.33 -6.77
C GLU A 141 6.95 16.01 -7.41
N SER A 142 6.31 14.89 -7.07
CA SER A 142 6.75 13.57 -7.55
C SER A 142 6.07 13.18 -8.85
N PRO A 143 6.82 12.85 -9.90
CA PRO A 143 6.24 12.30 -11.14
C PRO A 143 5.84 10.84 -11.03
N GLY A 144 6.27 10.12 -9.97
CA GLY A 144 6.05 8.71 -9.75
C GLY A 144 5.37 8.42 -8.42
N PHE A 145 5.54 7.19 -7.93
CA PHE A 145 4.96 6.73 -6.67
C PHE A 145 6.05 6.28 -5.68
N GLU A 146 5.71 6.27 -4.40
CA GLU A 146 6.51 5.64 -3.34
C GLU A 146 5.79 4.41 -2.76
N VAL A 147 6.56 3.48 -2.17
CA VAL A 147 6.05 2.39 -1.35
C VAL A 147 6.33 2.69 0.12
N TRP A 148 5.29 2.64 0.94
CA TRP A 148 5.37 2.84 2.39
C TRP A 148 4.95 1.56 3.11
N VAL A 149 5.90 0.81 3.66
CA VAL A 149 5.63 -0.40 4.42
C VAL A 149 5.38 -0.05 5.88
N THR A 150 4.18 -0.37 6.37
CA THR A 150 3.72 0.09 7.67
C THR A 150 2.77 -0.91 8.35
N HIS A 151 1.92 -0.43 9.23
CA HIS A 151 1.00 -1.20 10.09
C HIS A 151 -0.46 -0.85 9.79
N GLN A 152 -1.36 -1.77 10.13
CA GLN A 152 -2.80 -1.60 9.93
C GLN A 152 -3.32 -0.29 10.53
N VAL A 153 -2.92 0.05 11.78
CA VAL A 153 -3.40 1.26 12.46
C VAL A 153 -3.03 2.54 11.71
N VAL A 154 -1.83 2.60 11.13
CA VAL A 154 -1.36 3.76 10.35
C VAL A 154 -2.15 3.88 9.05
N ILE A 155 -2.33 2.76 8.33
CA ILE A 155 -3.11 2.75 7.07
C ILE A 155 -4.55 3.18 7.35
N THR A 156 -5.18 2.65 8.39
CA THR A 156 -6.56 3.01 8.74
C THR A 156 -6.70 4.49 9.07
N ASP A 157 -5.78 5.07 9.82
CA ASP A 157 -5.85 6.49 10.19
C ASP A 157 -5.53 7.44 9.03
N LEU A 158 -4.77 6.99 8.03
CA LEU A 158 -4.51 7.77 6.83
C LEU A 158 -5.63 7.67 5.79
N THR A 159 -6.26 6.50 5.66
CA THR A 159 -7.15 6.19 4.52
C THR A 159 -8.59 5.83 4.92
N GLY A 160 -8.87 5.59 6.19
CA GLY A 160 -10.14 5.04 6.65
C GLY A 160 -10.33 3.54 6.32
N GLN A 161 -9.32 2.86 5.74
CA GLN A 161 -9.42 1.49 5.27
C GLN A 161 -8.67 0.51 6.17
N TYR A 162 -9.32 -0.59 6.53
CA TYR A 162 -8.65 -1.73 7.14
C TYR A 162 -7.88 -2.53 6.08
N THR A 163 -6.71 -3.07 6.46
CA THR A 163 -5.90 -3.98 5.63
C THR A 163 -5.54 -5.25 6.39
N ALA A 164 -5.60 -6.41 5.73
CA ALA A 164 -4.96 -7.64 6.21
C ALA A 164 -3.43 -7.54 6.04
N MET A 165 -2.67 -8.44 6.67
CA MET A 165 -1.22 -8.54 6.48
C MET A 165 -0.92 -8.87 5.00
N GLY A 166 0.04 -8.18 4.41
CA GLY A 166 0.37 -8.30 2.99
C GLY A 166 -0.58 -7.58 2.02
N GLU A 167 -1.66 -6.93 2.51
CA GLU A 167 -2.51 -6.08 1.67
C GLU A 167 -1.97 -4.66 1.55
N ALA A 168 -2.27 -4.04 0.43
CA ALA A 168 -1.91 -2.65 0.14
C ALA A 168 -3.11 -1.80 -0.29
N ILE A 169 -3.04 -0.52 0.05
CA ILE A 169 -3.90 0.54 -0.44
C ILE A 169 -3.06 1.48 -1.31
N ALA A 170 -3.43 1.63 -2.56
CA ALA A 170 -2.93 2.72 -3.38
C ALA A 170 -3.73 3.97 -3.04
N ALA A 171 -3.04 5.04 -2.67
CA ALA A 171 -3.66 6.29 -2.25
C ALA A 171 -2.82 7.49 -2.69
N ARG A 172 -3.42 8.67 -2.65
CA ARG A 172 -2.75 9.95 -2.92
C ARG A 172 -3.29 11.02 -1.97
N ALA A 173 -2.46 11.99 -1.60
CA ALA A 173 -2.98 13.16 -0.88
C ALA A 173 -4.03 13.89 -1.74
N SER A 174 -5.20 14.15 -1.18
CA SER A 174 -6.31 14.90 -1.80
C SER A 174 -6.55 16.25 -1.12
N GLY A 175 -5.70 16.61 -0.18
CA GLY A 175 -5.68 17.84 0.58
C GLY A 175 -4.61 17.76 1.67
N ALA A 176 -4.53 18.77 2.54
CA ALA A 176 -3.49 18.83 3.57
C ALA A 176 -3.60 17.71 4.63
N GLN A 177 -4.80 17.13 4.81
CA GLN A 177 -5.09 16.18 5.88
C GLN A 177 -5.73 14.86 5.41
N THR A 178 -6.03 14.73 4.11
CA THR A 178 -6.83 13.63 3.57
C THR A 178 -6.10 12.85 2.49
N PHE A 179 -6.41 11.55 2.42
CA PHE A 179 -5.98 10.67 1.35
C PHE A 179 -7.19 10.24 0.51
N ALA A 180 -7.07 10.35 -0.81
CA ALA A 180 -7.98 9.69 -1.73
C ALA A 180 -7.47 8.27 -1.98
N VAL A 181 -8.30 7.28 -1.68
CA VAL A 181 -8.03 5.89 -2.02
C VAL A 181 -8.24 5.69 -3.52
N LEU A 182 -7.24 5.20 -4.21
CA LEU A 182 -7.24 4.89 -5.64
C LEU A 182 -7.65 3.44 -5.88
N GLY A 183 -7.27 2.54 -4.97
CA GLY A 183 -7.64 1.15 -5.02
C GLY A 183 -6.97 0.30 -3.94
N ARG A 184 -7.32 -0.98 -3.90
CA ARG A 184 -6.81 -1.98 -2.96
C ARG A 184 -6.22 -3.17 -3.72
N SER A 185 -5.15 -3.76 -3.20
CA SER A 185 -4.57 -4.98 -3.74
C SER A 185 -4.18 -5.95 -2.60
N SER A 186 -4.51 -7.21 -2.79
CA SER A 186 -4.09 -8.31 -1.90
C SER A 186 -2.75 -8.92 -2.32
N GLY A 187 -2.08 -8.33 -3.30
CA GLY A 187 -0.85 -8.86 -3.88
C GLY A 187 -1.08 -9.86 -5.02
N PRO A 188 0.00 -10.48 -5.50
CA PRO A 188 -0.10 -11.55 -6.49
C PRO A 188 -0.83 -12.76 -5.90
N ARG A 189 -1.63 -13.43 -6.72
CA ARG A 189 -2.30 -14.71 -6.41
C ARG A 189 -1.58 -15.84 -7.11
#